data_57c79d1b298233950312eb565db23768
#
_entry.id   57c79d1b298233950312eb565db23768
#
_cell.length_a   1.000
_cell.length_b   1.000
_cell.length_c   1.000
_cell.angle_alpha   90.00
_cell.angle_beta   90.00
_cell.angle_gamma   90.00
#
_symmetry.space_group_name_H-M   'P 1'
#
loop_
_entity.id
_entity.type
_entity.pdbx_description
1 polymer ?
#
loop_
_entity_poly.entity_id
_entity_poly.type
_entity_poly.pdbx_seq_one_letter_code
_entity_poly.pdbx_strand_id
1 'polypeptide(L)'
;LIASIVFSFMNKKKNNTSQFDDYQDKLAKYETVSKEQLDQASDQEAIEAMVYHLIDQVDGDYNGAIKTFNEQQKLIYCAYQLNLSCSLNRNSINDFFVNAKELVKFAPILFDNLHLDQATQIFNDARALYLKYEEEYKKDIDEVVDELGNDQEEKSFIDYSNELKEIFKSEEYEHALASYIREHFDDLVKEEN
;
A
#
# COMPACT_ATOMS: atom_id res chain seq x y z
N LEU A 1 -7.02 15.28 -3.80
CA LEU A 1 -7.31 13.87 -3.37
C LEU A 1 -6.04 13.15 -2.92
N ILE A 2 -4.88 13.38 -3.53
CA ILE A 2 -3.59 12.75 -3.19
C ILE A 2 -3.08 13.24 -1.82
N ALA A 3 -3.29 14.50 -1.46
CA ALA A 3 -2.84 15.07 -0.18
C ALA A 3 -3.48 14.44 1.08
N SER A 4 -4.67 13.84 0.95
CA SER A 4 -5.35 13.17 2.09
C SER A 4 -4.75 11.81 2.45
N ILE A 5 -3.90 11.31 1.62
CA ILE A 5 -3.51 9.90 1.53
C ILE A 5 -2.24 9.61 2.33
N VAL A 6 -1.27 10.48 2.30
CA VAL A 6 -0.01 10.40 3.07
C VAL A 6 -0.25 10.53 4.57
N PHE A 7 -1.42 11.02 4.92
CA PHE A 7 -1.82 11.38 6.28
C PHE A 7 -2.09 10.21 7.22
N SER A 8 -2.32 9.02 6.70
CA SER A 8 -2.65 7.85 7.52
C SER A 8 -1.45 7.25 8.24
N PHE A 9 -0.24 7.47 7.74
CA PHE A 9 0.99 7.01 8.40
C PHE A 9 1.38 7.89 9.60
N MET A 10 0.89 9.13 9.70
CA MET A 10 1.36 10.11 10.66
C MET A 10 0.24 10.65 11.54
N ASN A 11 -0.33 9.82 12.39
CA ASN A 11 -1.39 10.25 13.29
C ASN A 11 -0.86 11.15 14.42
N LYS A 12 -1.14 12.48 14.36
CA LYS A 12 -1.61 13.35 15.45
C LYS A 12 -1.60 14.84 15.10
N LYS A 13 -2.84 15.42 15.02
CA LYS A 13 -3.19 16.83 15.25
C LYS A 13 -2.36 17.92 14.57
N LYS A 14 -2.89 18.52 13.49
CA LYS A 14 -2.91 19.98 13.26
C LYS A 14 -3.77 20.36 12.02
N ASN A 15 -4.13 21.65 11.89
CA ASN A 15 -5.06 22.23 10.93
C ASN A 15 -4.72 21.98 9.43
N ASN A 16 -5.72 21.91 8.55
CA ASN A 16 -5.62 21.52 7.14
C ASN A 16 -4.53 22.20 6.28
N THR A 17 -4.15 23.44 6.57
CA THR A 17 -3.04 24.15 5.90
C THR A 17 -1.68 23.58 6.27
N SER A 18 -1.46 23.25 7.54
CA SER A 18 -0.17 22.69 8.01
C SER A 18 0.11 21.25 7.48
N GLN A 19 -0.91 20.57 7.02
CA GLN A 19 -0.81 19.21 6.50
C GLN A 19 -0.33 19.17 5.04
N PHE A 20 -0.82 20.10 4.25
CA PHE A 20 -0.36 20.26 2.87
C PHE A 20 1.09 20.74 2.82
N ASP A 21 1.43 21.68 3.70
CA ASP A 21 2.80 22.20 3.82
C ASP A 21 3.77 21.07 4.24
N ASP A 22 3.40 20.24 5.25
CA ASP A 22 4.19 19.09 5.69
C ASP A 22 4.40 18.05 4.57
N TYR A 23 3.39 17.83 3.75
CA TYR A 23 3.50 16.94 2.57
C TYR A 23 4.48 17.48 1.54
N GLN A 24 4.40 18.76 1.19
CA GLN A 24 5.30 19.39 0.23
C GLN A 24 6.74 19.43 0.75
N ASP A 25 6.93 19.71 2.05
CA ASP A 25 8.23 19.69 2.71
C ASP A 25 8.87 18.30 2.64
N LYS A 26 8.08 17.23 2.78
CA LYS A 26 8.56 15.86 2.68
C LYS A 26 8.89 15.46 1.24
N LEU A 27 8.09 15.83 0.26
CA LEU A 27 8.44 15.62 -1.14
C LEU A 27 9.76 16.30 -1.47
N ALA A 28 9.93 17.58 -1.11
CA ALA A 28 11.17 18.29 -1.33
C ALA A 28 12.37 17.69 -0.56
N LYS A 29 12.14 17.20 0.67
CA LYS A 29 13.18 16.56 1.49
C LYS A 29 13.69 15.25 0.87
N TYR A 30 12.80 14.49 0.24
CA TYR A 30 13.08 13.14 -0.25
C TYR A 30 13.08 13.05 -1.80
N GLU A 31 13.14 14.19 -2.49
CA GLU A 31 13.36 14.25 -3.95
C GLU A 31 14.59 13.41 -4.34
N THR A 32 15.65 13.50 -3.53
CA THR A 32 16.83 12.64 -3.64
C THR A 32 17.07 11.89 -2.34
N VAL A 33 17.30 10.59 -2.44
CA VAL A 33 17.60 9.71 -1.30
C VAL A 33 18.96 9.07 -1.51
N SER A 34 19.82 9.05 -0.48
CA SER A 34 21.11 8.37 -0.52
C SER A 34 21.12 7.13 0.39
N LYS A 35 22.00 6.17 0.05
CA LYS A 35 22.18 4.98 0.88
C LYS A 35 22.61 5.33 2.30
N GLU A 36 23.52 6.30 2.44
CA GLU A 36 23.99 6.74 3.75
C GLU A 36 22.85 7.32 4.62
N GLN A 37 21.94 8.07 4.03
CA GLN A 37 20.75 8.58 4.72
C GLN A 37 19.87 7.44 5.23
N LEU A 38 19.62 6.40 4.40
CA LEU A 38 18.78 5.27 4.81
C LEU A 38 19.45 4.40 5.88
N ASP A 39 20.77 4.20 5.79
CA ASP A 39 21.53 3.40 6.75
C ASP A 39 21.60 4.06 8.15
N GLN A 40 21.50 5.40 8.23
CA GLN A 40 21.51 6.17 9.47
C GLN A 40 20.09 6.46 10.01
N ALA A 41 19.07 6.31 9.19
CA ALA A 41 17.68 6.56 9.55
C ALA A 41 17.10 5.45 10.43
N SER A 42 16.08 5.77 11.23
CA SER A 42 15.21 4.76 11.82
C SER A 42 14.46 3.98 10.72
N ASP A 43 13.90 2.82 11.06
CA ASP A 43 13.15 2.02 10.10
C ASP A 43 11.97 2.80 9.52
N GLN A 44 11.22 3.51 10.36
CA GLN A 44 10.13 4.37 9.94
C GLN A 44 10.57 5.49 8.98
N GLU A 45 11.69 6.15 9.27
CA GLU A 45 12.23 7.22 8.41
C GLU A 45 12.76 6.69 7.09
N ALA A 46 13.37 5.50 7.07
CA ALA A 46 13.83 4.86 5.84
C ALA A 46 12.66 4.49 4.91
N ILE A 47 11.58 3.93 5.47
CA ILE A 47 10.34 3.65 4.72
C ILE A 47 9.73 4.96 4.20
N GLU A 48 9.59 5.97 5.08
CA GLU A 48 9.05 7.27 4.70
C GLU A 48 9.84 7.89 3.54
N ALA A 49 11.17 7.91 3.64
CA ALA A 49 12.04 8.48 2.61
C ALA A 49 11.85 7.82 1.25
N MET A 50 11.85 6.50 1.20
CA MET A 50 11.68 5.77 -0.06
C MET A 50 10.27 5.90 -0.64
N VAL A 51 9.24 5.87 0.20
CA VAL A 51 7.85 6.07 -0.24
C VAL A 51 7.65 7.46 -0.85
N TYR A 52 8.15 8.52 -0.22
CA TYR A 52 8.04 9.88 -0.77
C TYR A 52 8.86 10.07 -2.04
N HIS A 53 10.05 9.47 -2.12
CA HIS A 53 10.85 9.45 -3.33
C HIS A 53 10.10 8.83 -4.52
N LEU A 54 9.41 7.69 -4.30
CA LEU A 54 8.60 7.07 -5.35
C LEU A 54 7.32 7.87 -5.67
N ILE A 55 6.68 8.50 -4.66
CA ILE A 55 5.51 9.35 -4.89
C ILE A 55 5.87 10.57 -5.74
N ASP A 56 7.04 11.17 -5.53
CA ASP A 56 7.52 12.28 -6.32
C ASP A 56 7.65 11.90 -7.80
N GLN A 57 8.17 10.72 -8.10
CA GLN A 57 8.25 10.18 -9.46
C GLN A 57 6.88 9.93 -10.11
N VAL A 58 5.82 9.73 -9.32
CA VAL A 58 4.44 9.58 -9.86
C VAL A 58 3.90 10.89 -10.41
N ASP A 59 4.21 12.02 -9.81
CA ASP A 59 3.79 13.39 -10.20
C ASP A 59 2.33 13.48 -10.70
N GLY A 60 1.45 12.77 -10.04
CA GLY A 60 0.02 12.73 -10.38
C GLY A 60 -0.36 11.79 -11.54
N ASP A 61 0.59 11.23 -12.28
CA ASP A 61 0.33 10.20 -13.31
C ASP A 61 0.62 8.79 -12.79
N TYR A 62 -0.28 8.28 -11.97
CA TYR A 62 -0.20 6.93 -11.43
C TYR A 62 0.01 5.84 -12.50
N ASN A 63 -0.75 5.90 -13.60
CA ASN A 63 -0.71 4.86 -14.62
C ASN A 63 0.60 4.89 -15.43
N GLY A 64 1.13 6.08 -15.69
CA GLY A 64 2.43 6.27 -16.33
C GLY A 64 3.56 5.77 -15.43
N ALA A 65 3.59 6.21 -14.17
CA ALA A 65 4.61 5.83 -13.21
C ALA A 65 4.67 4.30 -12.97
N ILE A 66 3.54 3.63 -12.79
CA ILE A 66 3.52 2.16 -12.63
C ILE A 66 4.11 1.42 -13.83
N LYS A 67 4.00 1.97 -15.04
CA LYS A 67 4.61 1.36 -16.24
C LYS A 67 6.13 1.56 -16.28
N THR A 68 6.62 2.69 -15.77
CA THR A 68 8.05 3.03 -15.74
C THR A 68 8.77 2.44 -14.53
N PHE A 69 8.07 2.15 -13.43
CA PHE A 69 8.66 1.54 -12.25
C PHE A 69 9.20 0.15 -12.56
N ASN A 70 10.40 -0.14 -12.09
CA ASN A 70 10.94 -1.49 -12.08
C ASN A 70 10.22 -2.37 -11.02
N GLU A 71 10.55 -3.66 -10.93
CA GLU A 71 9.87 -4.59 -10.02
C GLU A 71 10.06 -4.22 -8.55
N GLN A 72 11.25 -3.75 -8.14
CA GLN A 72 11.52 -3.37 -6.76
C GLN A 72 10.72 -2.11 -6.37
N GLN A 73 10.69 -1.13 -7.23
CA GLN A 73 9.87 0.08 -7.04
C GLN A 73 8.38 -0.26 -6.92
N LYS A 74 7.89 -1.18 -7.76
CA LYS A 74 6.49 -1.65 -7.70
C LYS A 74 6.17 -2.36 -6.38
N LEU A 75 7.10 -3.12 -5.80
CA LEU A 75 6.91 -3.77 -4.50
C LEU A 75 6.75 -2.74 -3.37
N ILE A 76 7.63 -1.75 -3.30
CA ILE A 76 7.53 -0.70 -2.27
C ILE A 76 6.28 0.16 -2.47
N TYR A 77 5.97 0.51 -3.71
CA TYR A 77 4.76 1.28 -4.01
C TYR A 77 3.48 0.47 -3.74
N CYS A 78 3.52 -0.87 -3.93
CA CYS A 78 2.45 -1.79 -3.53
C CYS A 78 2.25 -1.78 -2.00
N ALA A 79 3.33 -1.86 -1.21
CA ALA A 79 3.27 -1.76 0.25
C ALA A 79 2.55 -0.48 0.69
N TYR A 80 2.93 0.64 0.09
CA TYR A 80 2.32 1.94 0.36
C TYR A 80 0.82 1.97 0.02
N GLN A 81 0.44 1.59 -1.20
CA GLN A 81 -0.95 1.63 -1.67
C GLN A 81 -1.86 0.68 -0.88
N LEU A 82 -1.36 -0.50 -0.53
CA LEU A 82 -2.10 -1.49 0.24
C LEU A 82 -2.32 -1.02 1.69
N ASN A 83 -1.26 -0.53 2.35
CA ASN A 83 -1.39 0.03 3.69
C ASN A 83 -2.38 1.21 3.71
N LEU A 84 -2.31 2.07 2.71
CA LEU A 84 -3.23 3.18 2.54
C LEU A 84 -4.68 2.73 2.46
N SER A 85 -4.97 1.74 1.62
CA SER A 85 -6.32 1.20 1.45
C SER A 85 -6.87 0.59 2.74
N CYS A 86 -6.01 -0.08 3.53
CA CYS A 86 -6.42 -0.67 4.80
C CYS A 86 -6.51 0.32 5.97
N SER A 87 -5.84 1.49 5.89
CA SER A 87 -5.68 2.40 7.03
C SER A 87 -6.65 3.57 7.06
N LEU A 88 -7.23 3.98 5.94
CA LEU A 88 -8.17 5.10 5.88
C LEU A 88 -9.54 4.71 6.43
N ASN A 89 -10.15 5.61 7.22
CA ASN A 89 -11.39 5.40 8.00
C ASN A 89 -12.67 5.07 7.19
N ARG A 90 -12.61 4.92 5.90
CA ARG A 90 -13.76 4.54 5.03
C ARG A 90 -13.34 3.67 3.86
N ASN A 91 -12.07 3.31 3.81
CA ASN A 91 -11.51 2.47 2.77
C ASN A 91 -11.34 1.06 3.31
N SER A 92 -11.25 0.12 2.41
CA SER A 92 -10.98 -1.27 2.70
C SER A 92 -10.04 -1.84 1.64
N ILE A 93 -9.52 -3.02 1.85
CA ILE A 93 -8.69 -3.74 0.88
C ILE A 93 -9.37 -3.86 -0.50
N ASN A 94 -10.71 -3.79 -0.56
CA ASN A 94 -11.45 -3.74 -1.81
C ASN A 94 -11.04 -2.54 -2.68
N ASP A 95 -10.77 -1.38 -2.06
CA ASP A 95 -10.30 -0.20 -2.80
C ASP A 95 -8.94 -0.43 -3.48
N PHE A 96 -8.07 -1.23 -2.86
CA PHE A 96 -6.82 -1.65 -3.48
C PHE A 96 -7.05 -2.52 -4.72
N PHE A 97 -7.95 -3.51 -4.64
CA PHE A 97 -8.29 -4.37 -5.78
C PHE A 97 -8.91 -3.60 -6.94
N VAL A 98 -9.70 -2.58 -6.66
CA VAL A 98 -10.37 -1.75 -7.68
C VAL A 98 -9.42 -0.72 -8.30
N ASN A 99 -8.67 0.01 -7.45
CA ASN A 99 -7.94 1.21 -7.87
C ASN A 99 -6.46 0.97 -8.17
N ALA A 100 -5.89 -0.15 -7.70
CA ALA A 100 -4.47 -0.49 -7.86
C ALA A 100 -4.28 -1.89 -8.52
N LYS A 101 -5.09 -2.20 -9.53
CA LYS A 101 -5.16 -3.52 -10.17
C LYS A 101 -3.79 -4.04 -10.63
N GLU A 102 -2.95 -3.17 -11.16
CA GLU A 102 -1.61 -3.51 -11.64
C GLU A 102 -0.68 -3.96 -10.51
N LEU A 103 -0.94 -3.51 -9.27
CA LEU A 103 -0.14 -3.84 -8.10
C LEU A 103 -0.61 -5.10 -7.37
N VAL A 104 -1.83 -5.60 -7.62
CA VAL A 104 -2.41 -6.75 -6.92
C VAL A 104 -1.50 -7.98 -6.96
N LYS A 105 -0.83 -8.23 -8.07
CA LYS A 105 0.09 -9.37 -8.21
C LYS A 105 1.39 -9.22 -7.41
N PHE A 106 1.76 -8.01 -7.01
CA PHE A 106 2.99 -7.73 -6.26
C PHE A 106 2.82 -7.91 -4.75
N ALA A 107 1.60 -7.85 -4.21
CA ALA A 107 1.38 -7.98 -2.78
C ALA A 107 1.83 -9.34 -2.20
N PRO A 108 1.49 -10.51 -2.78
CA PRO A 108 2.03 -11.78 -2.31
C PRO A 108 3.56 -11.86 -2.42
N ILE A 109 4.15 -11.35 -3.51
CA ILE A 109 5.61 -11.33 -3.69
C ILE A 109 6.29 -10.46 -2.62
N LEU A 110 5.69 -9.30 -2.31
CA LEU A 110 6.17 -8.44 -1.24
C LEU A 110 6.18 -9.19 0.10
N PHE A 111 5.07 -9.80 0.48
CA PHE A 111 4.94 -10.49 1.76
C PHE A 111 5.88 -11.71 1.86
N ASP A 112 6.08 -12.44 0.77
CA ASP A 112 7.09 -13.52 0.71
C ASP A 112 8.50 -12.98 0.95
N ASN A 113 8.88 -11.87 0.31
CA ASN A 113 10.18 -11.23 0.51
C ASN A 113 10.37 -10.70 1.93
N LEU A 114 9.29 -10.30 2.59
CA LEU A 114 9.30 -9.83 3.99
C LEU A 114 9.12 -10.97 5.01
N HIS A 115 8.94 -12.23 4.57
CA HIS A 115 8.67 -13.41 5.39
C HIS A 115 7.40 -13.28 6.26
N LEU A 116 6.33 -12.70 5.68
CA LEU A 116 5.06 -12.42 6.34
C LEU A 116 3.95 -13.36 5.84
N ASP A 117 4.07 -14.66 6.11
CA ASP A 117 3.14 -15.70 5.65
C ASP A 117 1.68 -15.41 6.02
N GLN A 118 1.44 -14.86 7.21
CA GLN A 118 0.10 -14.50 7.66
C GLN A 118 -0.51 -13.40 6.79
N ALA A 119 0.27 -12.39 6.38
CA ALA A 119 -0.20 -11.34 5.49
C ALA A 119 -0.52 -11.88 4.10
N THR A 120 0.29 -12.80 3.60
CA THR A 120 0.03 -13.51 2.34
C THR A 120 -1.31 -14.25 2.38
N GLN A 121 -1.59 -14.99 3.46
CA GLN A 121 -2.85 -15.72 3.62
C GLN A 121 -4.05 -14.78 3.66
N ILE A 122 -4.01 -13.75 4.52
CA ILE A 122 -5.10 -12.77 4.67
C ILE A 122 -5.39 -12.07 3.33
N PHE A 123 -4.33 -11.66 2.60
CA PHE A 123 -4.47 -11.01 1.30
C PHE A 123 -5.11 -11.94 0.26
N ASN A 124 -4.68 -13.20 0.20
CA ASN A 124 -5.22 -14.17 -0.75
C ASN A 124 -6.70 -14.49 -0.47
N ASP A 125 -7.10 -14.60 0.80
CA ASP A 125 -8.49 -14.80 1.20
C ASP A 125 -9.37 -13.60 0.81
N ALA A 126 -8.89 -12.38 1.08
CA ALA A 126 -9.57 -11.15 0.65
C ALA A 126 -9.68 -11.05 -0.87
N ARG A 127 -8.64 -11.47 -1.60
CA ARG A 127 -8.66 -11.50 -3.06
C ARG A 127 -9.64 -12.53 -3.61
N ALA A 128 -9.74 -13.71 -2.98
CA ALA A 128 -10.72 -14.72 -3.36
C ALA A 128 -12.15 -14.19 -3.19
N LEU A 129 -12.42 -13.51 -2.09
CA LEU A 129 -13.69 -12.84 -1.87
C LEU A 129 -13.97 -11.77 -2.94
N TYR A 130 -12.98 -10.93 -3.29
CA TYR A 130 -13.12 -9.94 -4.35
C TYR A 130 -13.49 -10.56 -5.70
N LEU A 131 -12.81 -11.66 -6.08
CA LEU A 131 -13.08 -12.35 -7.34
C LEU A 131 -14.48 -13.01 -7.37
N LYS A 132 -14.94 -13.54 -6.24
CA LYS A 132 -16.31 -14.05 -6.08
C LYS A 132 -17.31 -12.94 -6.37
N TYR A 133 -17.19 -11.78 -5.74
CA TYR A 133 -18.06 -10.63 -6.01
C TYR A 133 -17.95 -10.10 -7.44
N GLU A 134 -16.74 -10.04 -8.03
CA GLU A 134 -16.57 -9.61 -9.42
C GLU A 134 -17.28 -10.53 -10.43
N GLU A 135 -17.36 -11.82 -10.13
CA GLU A 135 -18.14 -12.79 -10.93
C GLU A 135 -19.65 -12.63 -10.69
N GLU A 136 -20.07 -12.40 -9.46
CA GLU A 136 -21.48 -12.20 -9.10
C GLU A 136 -22.05 -10.91 -9.69
N TYR A 137 -21.29 -9.82 -9.74
CA TYR A 137 -21.68 -8.58 -10.40
C TYR A 137 -21.90 -8.71 -11.91
N LYS A 138 -21.47 -9.81 -12.53
CA LYS A 138 -21.76 -10.14 -13.93
C LYS A 138 -23.07 -10.92 -14.09
N LYS A 139 -23.66 -11.39 -12.99
CA LYS A 139 -24.97 -12.07 -12.95
C LYS A 139 -26.10 -11.05 -12.84
N ASP A 140 -27.33 -11.52 -13.02
CA ASP A 140 -28.53 -10.66 -12.85
C ASP A 140 -28.65 -10.21 -11.38
N ILE A 141 -28.99 -8.92 -11.16
CA ILE A 141 -29.02 -8.30 -9.82
C ILE A 141 -29.95 -9.05 -8.85
N ASP A 142 -31.04 -9.64 -9.34
CA ASP A 142 -32.00 -10.37 -8.53
C ASP A 142 -31.42 -11.70 -7.97
N GLU A 143 -30.53 -12.37 -8.72
CA GLU A 143 -29.83 -13.58 -8.26
C GLU A 143 -28.78 -13.25 -7.17
N VAL A 144 -28.10 -12.10 -7.30
CA VAL A 144 -27.06 -11.63 -6.36
C VAL A 144 -27.63 -11.28 -5.00
N VAL A 145 -28.82 -10.67 -4.95
CA VAL A 145 -29.46 -10.28 -3.70
C VAL A 145 -29.90 -11.49 -2.88
N ASP A 146 -30.36 -12.56 -3.53
CA ASP A 146 -30.76 -13.79 -2.86
C ASP A 146 -29.57 -14.59 -2.30
N GLU A 147 -28.41 -14.58 -2.99
CA GLU A 147 -27.18 -15.26 -2.54
C GLU A 147 -26.49 -14.49 -1.39
N LEU A 148 -26.37 -13.17 -1.47
CA LEU A 148 -25.76 -12.33 -0.42
C LEU A 148 -26.54 -12.30 0.89
N GLY A 149 -27.86 -12.54 0.85
CA GLY A 149 -28.71 -12.59 2.04
C GLY A 149 -28.51 -13.82 2.93
N ASN A 150 -27.82 -14.86 2.44
CA ASN A 150 -27.62 -16.14 3.14
C ASN A 150 -26.22 -16.35 3.73
N ASP A 151 -25.20 -15.59 3.32
CA ASP A 151 -23.80 -15.74 3.73
C ASP A 151 -23.47 -14.82 4.93
N GLN A 152 -24.09 -15.05 6.10
CA GLN A 152 -23.81 -14.27 7.33
C GLN A 152 -22.51 -14.67 8.06
N GLU A 153 -21.73 -15.62 7.56
CA GLU A 153 -20.52 -16.13 8.22
C GLU A 153 -19.20 -15.78 7.51
N GLU A 154 -19.22 -15.15 6.35
CA GLU A 154 -17.99 -14.75 5.67
C GLU A 154 -17.39 -13.46 6.25
N LYS A 155 -16.06 -13.44 6.44
CA LYS A 155 -15.31 -12.24 6.78
C LYS A 155 -15.54 -11.16 5.71
N SER A 156 -15.77 -9.93 6.14
CA SER A 156 -15.91 -8.78 5.25
C SER A 156 -14.55 -8.23 4.81
N PHE A 157 -14.53 -7.41 3.75
CA PHE A 157 -13.33 -6.67 3.35
C PHE A 157 -12.79 -5.75 4.46
N ILE A 158 -13.66 -5.29 5.36
CA ILE A 158 -13.26 -4.49 6.52
C ILE A 158 -12.50 -5.36 7.54
N ASP A 159 -12.94 -6.61 7.75
CA ASP A 159 -12.26 -7.53 8.66
C ASP A 159 -10.85 -7.86 8.17
N TYR A 160 -10.70 -8.21 6.89
CA TYR A 160 -9.38 -8.43 6.27
C TYR A 160 -8.50 -7.18 6.34
N SER A 161 -9.08 -6.01 6.12
CA SER A 161 -8.34 -4.74 6.22
C SER A 161 -7.84 -4.48 7.63
N ASN A 162 -8.65 -4.77 8.64
CA ASN A 162 -8.26 -4.61 10.04
C ASN A 162 -7.14 -5.59 10.43
N GLU A 163 -7.20 -6.84 9.97
CA GLU A 163 -6.14 -7.83 10.20
C GLU A 163 -4.81 -7.40 9.56
N LEU A 164 -4.82 -6.98 8.29
CA LEU A 164 -3.63 -6.45 7.63
C LEU A 164 -3.10 -5.17 8.28
N LYS A 165 -3.99 -4.29 8.71
CA LYS A 165 -3.61 -3.04 9.40
C LYS A 165 -2.86 -3.31 10.70
N GLU A 166 -3.21 -4.36 11.45
CA GLU A 166 -2.47 -4.72 12.65
C GLU A 166 -1.07 -5.25 12.31
N ILE A 167 -0.91 -6.00 11.22
CA ILE A 167 0.41 -6.41 10.72
C ILE A 167 1.22 -5.17 10.31
N PHE A 168 0.65 -4.25 9.54
CA PHE A 168 1.35 -3.03 9.07
C PHE A 168 1.78 -2.09 10.18
N LYS A 169 1.21 -2.20 11.38
CA LYS A 169 1.61 -1.44 12.57
C LYS A 169 2.65 -2.16 13.43
N SER A 170 2.97 -3.42 13.10
CA SER A 170 3.92 -4.18 13.91
C SER A 170 5.36 -3.73 13.65
N GLU A 171 6.19 -3.80 14.69
CA GLU A 171 7.63 -3.57 14.57
C GLU A 171 8.29 -4.56 13.61
N GLU A 172 7.77 -5.79 13.53
CA GLU A 172 8.25 -6.83 12.62
C GLU A 172 8.10 -6.41 11.15
N TYR A 173 6.90 -5.92 10.77
CA TYR A 173 6.66 -5.41 9.41
C TYR A 173 7.52 -4.20 9.09
N GLU A 174 7.58 -3.22 10.02
CA GLU A 174 8.38 -2.02 9.85
C GLU A 174 9.85 -2.35 9.63
N HIS A 175 10.40 -3.23 10.48
CA HIS A 175 11.80 -3.66 10.37
C HIS A 175 12.08 -4.44 9.08
N ALA A 176 11.20 -5.38 8.70
CA ALA A 176 11.35 -6.17 7.49
C ALA A 176 11.31 -5.29 6.23
N LEU A 177 10.36 -4.35 6.14
CA LEU A 177 10.25 -3.45 5.00
C LEU A 177 11.43 -2.48 4.91
N ALA A 178 11.88 -1.91 6.03
CA ALA A 178 13.04 -1.03 6.05
C ALA A 178 14.33 -1.76 5.68
N SER A 179 14.52 -2.99 6.15
CA SER A 179 15.65 -3.84 5.78
C SER A 179 15.65 -4.14 4.29
N TYR A 180 14.49 -4.52 3.74
CA TYR A 180 14.34 -4.76 2.31
C TYR A 180 14.69 -3.52 1.47
N ILE A 181 14.24 -2.33 1.88
CA ILE A 181 14.57 -1.06 1.22
C ILE A 181 16.07 -0.81 1.22
N ARG A 182 16.77 -1.02 2.35
CA ARG A 182 18.22 -0.82 2.45
C ARG A 182 19.01 -1.79 1.58
N GLU A 183 18.58 -3.05 1.53
CA GLU A 183 19.20 -4.10 0.73
C GLU A 183 19.07 -3.87 -0.77
N HIS A 184 17.91 -3.34 -1.21
CA HIS A 184 17.60 -3.12 -2.62
C HIS A 184 17.73 -1.65 -3.06
N PHE A 185 18.44 -0.83 -2.28
CA PHE A 185 18.57 0.62 -2.51
C PHE A 185 18.95 0.97 -3.96
N ASP A 186 19.97 0.31 -4.51
CA ASP A 186 20.47 0.61 -5.85
C ASP A 186 19.43 0.34 -6.96
N ASP A 187 18.52 -0.59 -6.75
CA ASP A 187 17.44 -0.89 -7.68
C ASP A 187 16.26 0.06 -7.48
N LEU A 188 16.03 0.54 -6.25
CA LEU A 188 14.93 1.43 -5.93
C LEU A 188 15.14 2.87 -6.44
N VAL A 189 16.39 3.33 -6.55
CA VAL A 189 16.72 4.69 -7.03
C VAL A 189 17.09 4.74 -8.51
N LYS A 190 17.10 3.59 -9.22
CA LYS A 190 17.36 3.58 -10.66
C LYS A 190 16.17 4.16 -11.42
N GLU A 191 16.45 5.17 -12.25
CA GLU A 191 15.57 5.56 -13.35
C GLU A 191 15.68 4.48 -14.45
N GLU A 192 14.57 3.93 -14.92
CA GLU A 192 14.59 3.17 -16.17
C GLU A 192 14.84 4.15 -17.32
N ASN A 193 16.02 3.99 -18.01
CA ASN A 193 16.37 4.74 -19.19
C ASN A 193 15.52 4.37 -20.42
#